data_db2dbbd5dd0bfc80682bf0be1e6e0e42
#
_entry.id   db2dbbd5dd0bfc80682bf0be1e6e0e42
#
_cell.length_a   1.000
_cell.length_b   1.000
_cell.length_c   1.000
_cell.angle_alpha   90.00
_cell.angle_beta   90.00
_cell.angle_gamma   90.00
#
_symmetry.space_group_name_H-M   'P 1'
#
loop_
_entity.id
_entity.type
_entity.pdbx_description
1 polymer ?
#
loop_
_entity_poly.entity_id
_entity_poly.type
_entity_poly.pdbx_seq_one_letter_code
_entity_poly.pdbx_strand_id
1 'polypeptide(L)'
;PVKGYSLTLDTAGLDYKPKLAVLDENTHTAVTPLGNRIRIAGTAEFAGFDNNIHPKRITYLNEMLESIYPKLYSQLDLEEGRLWYGFRPMSADGLPFLGKTKIEGLFVNSGQGQSGWTLAMGSASLVADLIVNKSPDIDPTPFLASRSL
;
A
#
# COMPACT_ATOMS: atom_id res chain seq x y z
N PRO A 1 -0.29 -13.11 0.86
CA PRO A 1 -0.57 -11.78 0.30
C PRO A 1 -1.88 -11.22 0.84
N VAL A 2 -1.93 -9.89 0.98
CA VAL A 2 -3.15 -9.17 1.35
C VAL A 2 -3.52 -8.22 0.23
N LYS A 3 -4.66 -8.46 -0.42
CA LYS A 3 -5.10 -7.68 -1.57
C LYS A 3 -5.73 -6.37 -1.12
N GLY A 4 -5.26 -5.26 -1.69
CA GLY A 4 -5.82 -3.94 -1.51
C GLY A 4 -6.36 -3.39 -2.83
N TYR A 5 -7.28 -2.44 -2.74
CA TYR A 5 -7.94 -1.84 -3.89
C TYR A 5 -7.76 -0.33 -3.92
N SER A 6 -7.82 0.24 -5.10
CA SER A 6 -7.97 1.69 -5.26
C SER A 6 -8.86 2.04 -6.44
N LEU A 7 -9.52 3.17 -6.32
CA LEU A 7 -10.30 3.81 -7.37
C LEU A 7 -9.69 5.20 -7.62
N THR A 8 -9.42 5.52 -8.87
CA THR A 8 -8.91 6.85 -9.26
C THR A 8 -9.91 7.49 -10.22
N LEU A 9 -10.37 8.67 -9.88
CA LEU A 9 -11.40 9.44 -10.59
C LEU A 9 -10.82 10.75 -11.09
N ASP A 10 -11.28 11.23 -12.23
CA ASP A 10 -10.93 12.54 -12.77
C ASP A 10 -11.66 13.64 -11.99
N THR A 11 -10.96 14.74 -11.75
CA THR A 11 -11.47 15.95 -11.12
C THR A 11 -11.17 17.19 -11.96
N ALA A 12 -10.76 17.02 -13.22
CA ALA A 12 -10.55 18.12 -14.13
C ALA A 12 -11.86 18.92 -14.29
N GLY A 13 -11.76 20.23 -14.30
CA GLY A 13 -12.94 21.11 -14.45
C GLY A 13 -13.83 21.27 -13.21
N LEU A 14 -13.58 20.51 -12.11
CA LEU A 14 -14.33 20.70 -10.87
C LEU A 14 -13.78 21.86 -10.05
N ASP A 15 -14.68 22.71 -9.54
CA ASP A 15 -14.29 23.85 -8.69
C ASP A 15 -13.83 23.44 -7.31
N TYR A 16 -14.42 22.38 -6.77
CA TYR A 16 -14.10 21.85 -5.46
C TYR A 16 -13.19 20.62 -5.55
N LYS A 17 -11.96 20.78 -5.09
CA LYS A 17 -10.96 19.70 -5.03
C LYS A 17 -10.28 19.68 -3.66
N PRO A 18 -10.14 18.50 -3.02
CA PRO A 18 -9.31 18.38 -1.84
C PRO A 18 -7.86 18.78 -2.15
N LYS A 19 -7.20 19.47 -1.21
CA LYS A 19 -5.79 19.88 -1.34
C LYS A 19 -4.84 19.00 -0.55
N LEU A 20 -5.36 18.29 0.46
CA LEU A 20 -4.59 17.42 1.36
C LEU A 20 -5.09 15.99 1.26
N ALA A 21 -4.17 15.06 1.45
CA ALA A 21 -4.54 13.66 1.67
C ALA A 21 -5.21 13.52 3.03
N VAL A 22 -6.25 12.69 3.09
CA VAL A 22 -6.95 12.32 4.32
C VAL A 22 -6.82 10.82 4.51
N LEU A 23 -6.43 10.40 5.70
CA LEU A 23 -6.45 9.01 6.15
C LEU A 23 -7.55 8.88 7.22
N ASP A 24 -8.52 8.03 6.96
CA ASP A 24 -9.48 7.59 7.95
C ASP A 24 -8.98 6.29 8.59
N GLU A 25 -8.54 6.38 9.84
CA GLU A 25 -8.00 5.25 10.58
C GLU A 25 -9.07 4.22 10.97
N ASN A 26 -10.33 4.64 11.11
CA ASN A 26 -11.42 3.72 11.46
C ASN A 26 -11.74 2.76 10.32
N THR A 27 -11.68 3.25 9.09
CA THR A 27 -11.99 2.47 7.88
C THR A 27 -10.74 2.00 7.14
N HIS A 28 -9.55 2.42 7.60
CA HIS A 28 -8.26 2.18 6.92
C HIS A 28 -8.29 2.60 5.44
N THR A 29 -8.91 3.74 5.18
CA THR A 29 -9.11 4.29 3.84
C THR A 29 -8.35 5.59 3.68
N ALA A 30 -7.62 5.76 2.59
CA ALA A 30 -6.91 6.98 2.25
C ALA A 30 -7.52 7.63 1.01
N VAL A 31 -7.81 8.92 1.08
CA VAL A 31 -8.22 9.74 -0.07
C VAL A 31 -7.11 10.73 -0.36
N THR A 32 -6.56 10.67 -1.58
CA THR A 32 -5.38 11.43 -1.97
C THR A 32 -5.62 12.22 -3.25
N PRO A 33 -5.48 13.56 -3.23
CA PRO A 33 -5.49 14.36 -4.46
C PRO A 33 -4.19 14.13 -5.26
N LEU A 34 -4.33 13.94 -6.57
CA LEU A 34 -3.24 13.65 -7.50
C LEU A 34 -3.36 14.57 -8.73
N GLY A 35 -3.08 15.87 -8.58
CA GLY A 35 -3.29 16.87 -9.62
C GLY A 35 -4.77 17.00 -9.99
N ASN A 36 -5.13 16.68 -11.23
CA ASN A 36 -6.53 16.69 -11.70
C ASN A 36 -7.26 15.37 -11.44
N ARG A 37 -6.78 14.56 -10.51
CA ARG A 37 -7.42 13.29 -10.13
C ARG A 37 -7.52 13.19 -8.62
N ILE A 38 -8.46 12.37 -8.17
CA ILE A 38 -8.52 11.93 -6.78
C ILE A 38 -8.42 10.40 -6.74
N ARG A 39 -7.67 9.88 -5.79
CA ARG A 39 -7.57 8.45 -5.54
C ARG A 39 -8.09 8.13 -4.16
N ILE A 40 -9.01 7.18 -4.09
CA ILE A 40 -9.34 6.51 -2.85
C ILE A 40 -8.74 5.10 -2.86
N ALA A 41 -8.05 4.74 -1.79
CA ALA A 41 -7.42 3.44 -1.62
C ALA A 41 -7.71 2.90 -0.23
N GLY A 42 -7.91 1.60 -0.12
CA GLY A 42 -8.21 0.98 1.16
C GLY A 42 -8.39 -0.52 1.03
N THR A 43 -9.07 -1.06 2.00
CA THR A 43 -9.42 -2.47 2.16
C THR A 43 -8.22 -3.40 2.36
N ALA A 44 -8.48 -4.52 2.99
CA ALA A 44 -7.58 -5.66 3.14
C ALA A 44 -8.38 -6.94 2.89
N GLU A 45 -7.99 -7.69 1.88
CA GLU A 45 -8.66 -8.92 1.50
C GLU A 45 -7.71 -10.10 1.57
N PHE A 46 -8.10 -11.11 2.34
CA PHE A 46 -7.34 -12.34 2.55
C PHE A 46 -7.90 -13.44 1.63
N ALA A 47 -7.61 -13.35 0.34
CA ALA A 47 -8.10 -14.25 -0.70
C ALA A 47 -6.97 -14.92 -1.49
N GLY A 48 -5.78 -15.07 -0.88
CA GLY A 48 -4.63 -15.59 -1.59
C GLY A 48 -4.26 -14.75 -2.81
N PHE A 49 -3.96 -15.39 -3.93
CA PHE A 49 -3.65 -14.73 -5.21
C PHE A 49 -4.86 -14.63 -6.15
N ASP A 50 -6.07 -14.46 -5.59
CA ASP A 50 -7.25 -14.22 -6.42
C ASP A 50 -7.14 -12.89 -7.19
N ASN A 51 -7.18 -12.97 -8.53
CA ASN A 51 -7.03 -11.83 -9.44
C ASN A 51 -8.37 -11.15 -9.78
N ASN A 52 -9.50 -11.60 -9.23
CA ASN A 52 -10.79 -10.99 -9.50
C ASN A 52 -10.96 -9.69 -8.71
N ILE A 53 -11.58 -8.69 -9.33
CA ILE A 53 -12.04 -7.50 -8.62
C ILE A 53 -13.41 -7.80 -8.03
N HIS A 54 -13.52 -7.71 -6.71
CA HIS A 54 -14.78 -7.95 -6.01
C HIS A 54 -15.63 -6.68 -5.93
N PRO A 55 -16.83 -6.65 -6.54
CA PRO A 55 -17.67 -5.44 -6.60
C PRO A 55 -17.93 -4.80 -5.23
N LYS A 56 -18.15 -5.61 -4.19
CA LYS A 56 -18.36 -5.11 -2.81
C LYS A 56 -17.21 -4.25 -2.29
N ARG A 57 -15.98 -4.51 -2.72
CA ARG A 57 -14.81 -3.72 -2.31
C ARG A 57 -14.82 -2.34 -2.97
N ILE A 58 -15.31 -2.29 -4.21
CA ILE A 58 -15.46 -1.02 -4.95
C ILE A 58 -16.62 -0.21 -4.37
N THR A 59 -17.76 -0.84 -4.11
CA THR A 59 -18.88 -0.20 -3.42
C THR A 59 -18.43 0.42 -2.10
N TYR A 60 -17.66 -0.31 -1.30
CA TYR A 60 -17.11 0.20 -0.05
C TYR A 60 -16.22 1.45 -0.25
N LEU A 61 -15.32 1.45 -1.26
CA LEU A 61 -14.50 2.64 -1.54
C LEU A 61 -15.35 3.84 -1.97
N ASN A 62 -16.41 3.63 -2.74
CA ASN A 62 -17.34 4.67 -3.14
C ASN A 62 -18.07 5.26 -1.93
N GLU A 63 -18.63 4.40 -1.07
CA GLU A 63 -19.31 4.82 0.16
C GLU A 63 -18.39 5.65 1.09
N MET A 64 -17.11 5.24 1.20
CA MET A 64 -16.13 5.99 1.98
C MET A 64 -15.79 7.34 1.34
N LEU A 65 -15.63 7.39 0.01
CA LEU A 65 -15.39 8.65 -0.69
C LEU A 65 -16.58 9.62 -0.53
N GLU A 66 -17.79 9.11 -0.66
CA GLU A 66 -19.03 9.88 -0.45
C GLU A 66 -19.12 10.41 0.98
N SER A 67 -18.83 9.57 1.97
CA SER A 67 -18.84 9.95 3.39
C SER A 67 -17.84 11.07 3.72
N ILE A 68 -16.61 11.00 3.16
CA ILE A 68 -15.56 11.98 3.43
C ILE A 68 -15.78 13.27 2.62
N TYR A 69 -16.20 13.14 1.38
CA TYR A 69 -16.35 14.27 0.45
C TYR A 69 -17.67 14.23 -0.33
N PRO A 70 -18.83 14.34 0.32
CA PRO A 70 -20.14 14.19 -0.34
C PRO A 70 -20.36 15.21 -1.47
N LYS A 71 -19.89 16.46 -1.28
CA LYS A 71 -20.01 17.51 -2.29
C LYS A 71 -19.13 17.24 -3.52
N LEU A 72 -17.98 16.62 -3.37
CA LEU A 72 -17.14 16.21 -4.49
C LEU A 72 -17.74 15.00 -5.17
N TYR A 73 -18.13 13.98 -4.38
CA TYR A 73 -18.67 12.72 -4.87
C TYR A 73 -19.85 12.92 -5.83
N SER A 74 -20.76 13.83 -5.51
CA SER A 74 -21.92 14.15 -6.37
C SER A 74 -21.58 14.74 -7.73
N GLN A 75 -20.33 15.14 -7.96
CA GLN A 75 -19.84 15.73 -9.23
C GLN A 75 -18.92 14.78 -10.02
N LEU A 76 -18.59 13.61 -9.45
CA LEU A 76 -17.67 12.67 -10.06
C LEU A 76 -18.38 11.71 -11.00
N ASP A 77 -17.75 11.42 -12.14
CA ASP A 77 -18.14 10.31 -12.99
C ASP A 77 -17.50 9.01 -12.47
N LEU A 78 -18.32 8.18 -11.84
CA LEU A 78 -17.86 6.93 -11.25
C LEU A 78 -17.63 5.83 -12.30
N GLU A 79 -18.28 5.90 -13.45
CA GLU A 79 -18.16 4.91 -14.53
C GLU A 79 -16.81 5.00 -15.23
N GLU A 80 -16.25 6.21 -15.33
CA GLU A 80 -14.91 6.44 -15.86
C GLU A 80 -13.80 6.21 -14.81
N GLY A 81 -14.17 5.75 -13.64
CA GLY A 81 -13.24 5.46 -12.55
C GLY A 81 -12.25 4.36 -12.88
N ARG A 82 -10.95 4.64 -12.71
CA ARG A 82 -9.89 3.65 -12.93
C ARG A 82 -9.70 2.79 -11.70
N LEU A 83 -10.17 1.56 -11.77
CA LEU A 83 -9.98 0.53 -10.73
C LEU A 83 -8.58 -0.07 -10.81
N TRP A 84 -8.02 -0.36 -9.63
CA TRP A 84 -6.76 -1.08 -9.49
C TRP A 84 -6.77 -1.91 -8.21
N TYR A 85 -6.07 -3.03 -8.23
CA TYR A 85 -5.76 -3.83 -7.04
C TYR A 85 -4.30 -4.25 -7.05
N GLY A 86 -3.78 -4.60 -5.87
CA GLY A 86 -2.45 -5.16 -5.73
C GLY A 86 -2.31 -5.99 -4.47
N PHE A 87 -1.33 -6.90 -4.50
CA PHE A 87 -1.04 -7.80 -3.39
C PHE A 87 0.08 -7.23 -2.52
N ARG A 88 -0.24 -6.88 -1.29
CA ARG A 88 0.74 -6.47 -0.30
C ARG A 88 1.52 -7.69 0.15
N PRO A 89 2.86 -7.66 0.11
CA PRO A 89 3.70 -8.76 0.60
C PRO A 89 3.76 -8.71 2.13
N MET A 90 2.73 -9.22 2.79
CA MET A 90 2.65 -9.26 4.25
C MET A 90 3.46 -10.45 4.79
N SER A 91 4.29 -10.22 5.80
CA SER A 91 4.85 -11.25 6.65
C SER A 91 3.89 -11.59 7.80
N ALA A 92 4.04 -12.74 8.44
CA ALA A 92 3.15 -13.16 9.52
C ALA A 92 3.33 -12.32 10.79
N ASP A 93 4.53 -11.83 11.03
CA ASP A 93 4.90 -11.00 12.20
C ASP A 93 4.88 -9.49 11.92
N GLY A 94 4.54 -9.08 10.69
CA GLY A 94 4.52 -7.69 10.27
C GLY A 94 5.88 -7.06 9.96
N LEU A 95 7.00 -7.78 10.20
CA LEU A 95 8.34 -7.30 9.91
C LEU A 95 8.81 -7.73 8.51
N PRO A 96 9.53 -6.90 7.76
CA PRO A 96 10.07 -7.30 6.47
C PRO A 96 11.16 -8.37 6.62
N PHE A 97 11.44 -9.08 5.52
CA PHE A 97 12.59 -9.98 5.39
C PHE A 97 13.71 -9.23 4.68
N LEU A 98 14.82 -9.00 5.39
CA LEU A 98 15.95 -8.21 4.89
C LEU A 98 17.26 -8.95 5.08
N GLY A 99 18.12 -8.96 4.05
CA GLY A 99 19.48 -9.45 4.14
C GLY A 99 19.72 -10.86 3.62
N LYS A 100 20.67 -11.58 4.23
CA LYS A 100 21.14 -12.87 3.74
C LYS A 100 20.09 -13.97 3.86
N THR A 101 20.01 -14.83 2.86
CA THR A 101 19.23 -16.07 2.90
C THR A 101 20.14 -17.25 3.27
N LYS A 102 19.58 -18.47 3.31
CA LYS A 102 20.34 -19.72 3.47
C LYS A 102 21.17 -20.07 2.24
N ILE A 103 20.93 -19.43 1.10
CA ILE A 103 21.64 -19.63 -0.15
C ILE A 103 22.74 -18.59 -0.23
N GLU A 104 23.97 -19.06 -0.41
CA GLU A 104 25.13 -18.18 -0.54
C GLU A 104 24.96 -17.19 -1.71
N GLY A 105 25.29 -15.93 -1.48
CA GLY A 105 25.16 -14.86 -2.48
C GLY A 105 23.73 -14.37 -2.75
N LEU A 106 22.69 -15.00 -2.15
CA LEU A 106 21.31 -14.58 -2.30
C LEU A 106 20.85 -13.73 -1.10
N PHE A 107 20.40 -12.53 -1.43
CA PHE A 107 19.82 -11.58 -0.46
C PHE A 107 18.34 -11.36 -0.74
N VAL A 108 17.58 -11.02 0.28
CA VAL A 108 16.17 -10.67 0.20
C VAL A 108 15.93 -9.26 0.73
N ASN A 109 15.03 -8.54 0.09
CA ASN A 109 14.43 -7.28 0.56
C ASN A 109 12.96 -7.30 0.17
N SER A 110 12.11 -7.84 1.05
CA SER A 110 10.68 -8.07 0.79
C SER A 110 9.89 -8.11 2.10
N GLY A 111 8.56 -8.17 1.99
CA GLY A 111 7.70 -8.34 3.16
C GLY A 111 7.29 -7.04 3.87
N GLN A 112 7.52 -5.87 3.25
CA GLN A 112 7.21 -4.56 3.84
C GLN A 112 5.70 -4.26 3.97
N GLY A 113 4.85 -5.17 3.52
CA GLY A 113 3.41 -5.04 3.63
C GLY A 113 2.87 -3.77 2.96
N GLN A 114 2.07 -3.01 3.70
CA GLN A 114 1.51 -1.73 3.22
C GLN A 114 2.51 -0.57 3.31
N SER A 115 3.61 -0.72 4.03
CA SER A 115 4.58 0.35 4.35
C SER A 115 5.80 0.34 3.43
N GLY A 116 5.75 -0.37 2.29
CA GLY A 116 6.89 -0.56 1.42
C GLY A 116 7.54 0.74 0.93
N TRP A 117 6.74 1.75 0.59
CA TRP A 117 7.26 3.07 0.21
C TRP A 117 7.99 3.75 1.38
N THR A 118 7.38 3.79 2.54
CA THR A 118 7.94 4.41 3.75
C THR A 118 9.25 3.75 4.18
N LEU A 119 9.31 2.42 4.10
CA LEU A 119 10.46 1.64 4.54
C LEU A 119 11.54 1.48 3.46
N ALA A 120 11.31 1.93 2.23
CA ALA A 120 12.16 1.65 1.08
C ALA A 120 13.63 2.01 1.32
N MET A 121 13.91 3.23 1.75
CA MET A 121 15.28 3.73 1.94
C MET A 121 15.97 3.03 3.11
N GLY A 122 15.29 2.86 4.24
CA GLY A 122 15.84 2.17 5.40
C GLY A 122 16.14 0.69 5.12
N SER A 123 15.22 -0.01 4.47
CA SER A 123 15.41 -1.40 4.02
C SER A 123 16.58 -1.52 3.05
N ALA A 124 16.67 -0.59 2.08
CA ALA A 124 17.76 -0.61 1.10
C ALA A 124 19.12 -0.38 1.75
N SER A 125 19.24 0.60 2.66
CA SER A 125 20.48 0.89 3.38
C SER A 125 20.95 -0.32 4.18
N LEU A 126 20.05 -0.92 4.98
CA LEU A 126 20.37 -2.10 5.78
C LEU A 126 20.85 -3.27 4.90
N VAL A 127 20.14 -3.58 3.82
CA VAL A 127 20.52 -4.68 2.93
C VAL A 127 21.84 -4.38 2.20
N ALA A 128 22.07 -3.14 1.80
CA ALA A 128 23.34 -2.74 1.16
C ALA A 128 24.53 -2.94 2.11
N ASP A 129 24.42 -2.52 3.38
CA ASP A 129 25.46 -2.72 4.38
C ASP A 129 25.77 -4.23 4.59
N LEU A 130 24.73 -5.07 4.65
CA LEU A 130 24.90 -6.52 4.78
C LEU A 130 25.55 -7.17 3.54
N ILE A 131 25.29 -6.66 2.33
CA ILE A 131 25.92 -7.15 1.09
C ILE A 131 27.41 -6.88 1.10
N VAL A 132 27.82 -5.68 1.52
CA VAL A 132 29.25 -5.29 1.57
C VAL A 132 29.94 -5.66 2.88
N ASN A 133 29.28 -6.44 3.74
CA ASN A 133 29.76 -6.87 5.07
C ASN A 133 30.13 -5.69 6.00
N LYS A 134 29.42 -4.56 5.87
CA LYS A 134 29.49 -3.44 6.81
C LYS A 134 28.49 -3.68 7.94
N SER A 135 28.80 -3.23 9.16
CA SER A 135 27.84 -3.25 10.26
C SER A 135 26.74 -2.22 10.01
N PRO A 136 25.46 -2.63 9.96
CA PRO A 136 24.35 -1.68 9.84
C PRO A 136 24.19 -0.83 11.11
N ASP A 137 23.58 0.35 10.95
CA ASP A 137 23.29 1.25 12.07
C ASP A 137 22.18 0.71 13.00
N ILE A 138 21.36 -0.21 12.51
CA ILE A 138 20.31 -0.88 13.30
C ILE A 138 20.56 -2.39 13.34
N ASP A 139 20.14 -3.04 14.42
CA ASP A 139 20.23 -4.50 14.54
C ASP A 139 19.44 -5.20 13.44
N PRO A 140 20.08 -5.96 12.54
CA PRO A 140 19.41 -6.67 11.47
C PRO A 140 18.67 -7.93 11.92
N THR A 141 18.96 -8.44 13.12
CA THR A 141 18.49 -9.75 13.63
C THR A 141 16.98 -9.95 13.49
N PRO A 142 16.11 -8.96 13.85
CA PRO A 142 14.66 -9.13 13.73
C PRO A 142 14.16 -9.24 12.29
N PHE A 143 14.97 -8.86 11.32
CA PHE A 143 14.58 -8.80 9.90
C PHE A 143 15.15 -9.95 9.07
N LEU A 144 16.03 -10.78 9.63
CA LEU A 144 16.68 -11.85 8.86
C LEU A 144 15.66 -12.84 8.28
N ALA A 145 15.92 -13.32 7.05
CA ALA A 145 15.09 -14.33 6.41
C ALA A 145 15.09 -15.69 7.16
N SER A 146 16.08 -15.90 8.01
CA SER A 146 16.23 -17.11 8.84
C SER A 146 15.55 -17.03 10.21
N ARG A 147 14.91 -15.86 10.54
CA ARG A 147 14.21 -15.74 11.82
C ARG A 147 13.05 -16.72 11.93
N SER A 148 12.75 -17.15 13.14
CA SER A 148 11.53 -17.93 13.43
C SER A 148 10.30 -17.00 13.34
N LEU A 149 9.26 -17.47 12.67
CA LEU A 149 7.94 -16.83 12.58
C LEU A 149 6.98 -17.49 13.57
#